data_92c7117c7def7b83be44ef57e16965b4
#
_entry.id   92c7117c7def7b83be44ef57e16965b4
#
_cell.length_a   1.000
_cell.length_b   1.000
_cell.length_c   1.000
_cell.angle_alpha   90.00
_cell.angle_beta   90.00
_cell.angle_gamma   90.00
#
_symmetry.space_group_name_H-M   'P 1'
#
loop_
_entity.id
_entity.type
_entity.pdbx_description
1 polymer ?
#
loop_
_entity_poly.entity_id
_entity_poly.type
_entity_poly.pdbx_seq_one_letter_code
_entity_poly.pdbx_strand_id
1 'polypeptide(L)'
;DPSRGLGDVYKRQPKGLNEDVIKFISNIKKEPKWLLDWRLKAYNRVKVLKEPNWQKPKYPKIDYQDLYYYSAPKSMKDKPKSLDELDPKLLETYKKLGIPLQEQARLNGIAVDAVFDSVSVATTFKGELTKHGIIFCSMSEAIQKHPELVKKYLGTVIPVTDHFFATLNSAVFT
;
A
#
# COMPACT_ATOMS: atom_id res chain seq x y z
N ASP A 1 15.00 21.04 3.95
CA ASP A 1 13.90 20.15 3.60
C ASP A 1 14.40 19.05 2.67
N PRO A 2 14.61 17.80 3.15
CA PRO A 2 15.11 16.70 2.34
C PRO A 2 14.14 16.28 1.22
N SER A 3 12.91 16.80 1.19
CA SER A 3 11.92 16.48 0.16
C SER A 3 12.13 17.23 -1.17
N ARG A 4 12.95 18.28 -1.20
CA ARG A 4 13.16 19.09 -2.41
C ARG A 4 13.96 18.42 -3.53
N GLY A 5 14.73 17.37 -3.22
CA GLY A 5 15.50 16.61 -4.22
C GLY A 5 14.80 15.39 -4.81
N LEU A 6 13.66 14.97 -4.28
CA LEU A 6 12.94 13.75 -4.69
C LEU A 6 11.73 14.04 -5.59
N GLY A 7 11.41 15.31 -5.85
CA GLY A 7 10.20 15.72 -6.59
C GLY A 7 10.06 15.14 -7.99
N ASP A 8 11.17 14.86 -8.66
CA ASP A 8 11.18 14.35 -10.04
C ASP A 8 11.20 12.82 -10.14
N VAL A 9 11.40 12.12 -9.02
CA VAL A 9 11.54 10.65 -9.00
C VAL A 9 10.21 9.94 -8.80
N TYR A 10 9.20 10.64 -8.26
CA TYR A 10 7.92 10.03 -7.89
C TYR A 10 6.75 10.55 -8.72
N LYS A 11 5.80 9.65 -9.04
CA LYS A 11 4.46 10.03 -9.48
C LYS A 11 3.61 10.27 -8.24
N ARG A 12 3.23 11.53 -8.01
CA ARG A 12 2.33 11.91 -6.91
C ARG A 12 1.03 12.48 -7.47
N GLN A 13 -0.08 12.19 -6.79
CA GLN A 13 -1.32 12.92 -7.04
C GLN A 13 -1.26 14.29 -6.33
N PRO A 14 -2.18 15.23 -6.65
CA PRO A 14 -2.41 16.41 -5.84
C PRO A 14 -2.76 16.05 -4.39
N LYS A 15 -2.49 16.95 -3.45
CA LYS A 15 -2.93 16.80 -2.06
C LYS A 15 -4.46 16.72 -1.97
N GLY A 16 -4.92 16.04 -0.93
CA GLY A 16 -6.33 15.90 -0.61
C GLY A 16 -6.96 14.63 -1.16
N LEU A 17 -8.13 14.31 -0.62
CA LEU A 17 -8.91 13.14 -0.96
C LEU A 17 -10.20 13.55 -1.67
N ASN A 18 -10.35 13.10 -2.90
CA ASN A 18 -11.55 13.25 -3.71
C ASN A 18 -11.71 12.06 -4.66
N GLU A 19 -12.80 12.02 -5.42
CA GLU A 19 -13.06 10.93 -6.36
C GLU A 19 -11.99 10.80 -7.44
N ASP A 20 -11.42 11.91 -7.90
CA ASP A 20 -10.41 11.91 -8.95
C ASP A 20 -9.10 11.28 -8.46
N VAL A 21 -8.71 11.53 -7.20
CA VAL A 21 -7.57 10.87 -6.56
C VAL A 21 -7.80 9.36 -6.46
N ILE A 22 -8.99 8.92 -6.10
CA ILE A 22 -9.34 7.50 -6.03
C ILE A 22 -9.29 6.84 -7.40
N LYS A 23 -9.89 7.48 -8.42
CA LYS A 23 -9.82 7.03 -9.82
C LYS A 23 -8.38 6.98 -10.34
N PHE A 24 -7.57 7.98 -9.98
CA PHE A 24 -6.16 8.03 -10.32
C PHE A 24 -5.38 6.84 -9.72
N ILE A 25 -5.56 6.54 -8.42
CA ILE A 25 -4.94 5.38 -7.75
C ILE A 25 -5.34 4.09 -8.47
N SER A 26 -6.64 3.90 -8.68
CA SER A 26 -7.18 2.71 -9.33
C SER A 26 -6.65 2.53 -10.76
N ASN A 27 -6.55 3.62 -11.53
CA ASN A 27 -6.03 3.60 -12.90
C ASN A 27 -4.54 3.24 -12.94
N ILE A 28 -3.71 3.85 -12.09
CA ILE A 28 -2.27 3.52 -12.04
C ILE A 28 -2.04 2.06 -11.66
N LYS A 29 -2.84 1.55 -10.73
CA LYS A 29 -2.78 0.15 -10.29
C LYS A 29 -3.45 -0.83 -11.25
N LYS A 30 -4.09 -0.32 -12.32
CA LYS A 30 -4.86 -1.11 -13.30
C LYS A 30 -5.89 -2.02 -12.63
N GLU A 31 -6.59 -1.47 -11.65
CA GLU A 31 -7.57 -2.20 -10.87
C GLU A 31 -8.82 -2.51 -11.68
N PRO A 32 -9.47 -3.67 -11.44
CA PRO A 32 -10.74 -3.98 -12.07
C PRO A 32 -11.85 -3.05 -11.56
N LYS A 33 -12.89 -2.85 -12.38
CA LYS A 33 -14.00 -1.94 -12.08
C LYS A 33 -14.65 -2.20 -10.72
N TRP A 34 -14.83 -3.47 -10.33
CA TRP A 34 -15.46 -3.82 -9.05
C TRP A 34 -14.68 -3.27 -7.84
N LEU A 35 -13.35 -3.18 -7.92
CA LEU A 35 -12.53 -2.63 -6.85
C LEU A 35 -12.60 -1.10 -6.81
N LEU A 36 -12.64 -0.45 -7.97
CA LEU A 36 -12.90 0.99 -8.04
C LEU A 36 -14.28 1.34 -7.42
N ASP A 37 -15.31 0.59 -7.77
CA ASP A 37 -16.66 0.79 -7.22
C ASP A 37 -16.66 0.59 -5.68
N TRP A 38 -15.90 -0.38 -5.19
CA TRP A 38 -15.73 -0.63 -3.76
C TRP A 38 -15.02 0.54 -3.06
N ARG A 39 -13.94 1.09 -3.66
CA ARG A 39 -13.24 2.28 -3.14
C ARG A 39 -14.14 3.50 -3.10
N LEU A 40 -14.91 3.74 -4.16
CA LEU A 40 -15.84 4.88 -4.22
C LEU A 40 -16.97 4.76 -3.19
N LYS A 41 -17.45 3.54 -2.92
CA LYS A 41 -18.40 3.27 -1.83
C LYS A 41 -17.78 3.64 -0.47
N ALA A 42 -16.54 3.23 -0.23
CA ALA A 42 -15.79 3.60 0.99
C ALA A 42 -15.65 5.12 1.10
N TYR A 43 -15.21 5.79 0.05
CA TYR A 43 -15.04 7.24 0.05
C TYR A 43 -16.35 7.99 0.36
N ASN A 44 -17.45 7.58 -0.26
CA ASN A 44 -18.75 8.18 0.03
C ASN A 44 -19.16 8.01 1.50
N ARG A 45 -18.74 6.92 2.13
CA ARG A 45 -18.95 6.70 3.56
C ARG A 45 -18.03 7.58 4.42
N VAL A 46 -16.75 7.76 4.02
CA VAL A 46 -15.80 8.66 4.72
C VAL A 46 -16.38 10.08 4.85
N LYS A 47 -17.03 10.58 3.81
CA LYS A 47 -17.61 11.95 3.81
C LYS A 47 -18.64 12.20 4.92
N VAL A 48 -19.28 11.16 5.41
CA VAL A 48 -20.32 11.26 6.46
C VAL A 48 -19.87 10.76 7.83
N LEU A 49 -18.76 10.03 7.90
CA LEU A 49 -18.19 9.57 9.15
C LEU A 49 -17.36 10.67 9.82
N LYS A 50 -17.33 10.64 11.14
CA LYS A 50 -16.45 11.51 11.93
C LYS A 50 -15.30 10.69 12.51
N GLU A 51 -14.12 11.31 12.55
CA GLU A 51 -12.99 10.75 13.27
C GLU A 51 -13.39 10.51 14.74
N PRO A 52 -13.07 9.34 15.31
CA PRO A 52 -13.40 9.06 16.72
C PRO A 52 -12.64 10.01 17.64
N ASN A 53 -13.33 10.53 18.66
CA ASN A 53 -12.79 11.49 19.63
C ASN A 53 -12.68 10.94 21.04
N TRP A 54 -13.02 9.67 21.26
CA TRP A 54 -12.95 8.99 22.57
C TRP A 54 -11.51 8.61 22.96
N GLN A 55 -10.59 8.64 22.00
CA GLN A 55 -9.18 8.39 22.25
C GLN A 55 -8.56 9.56 23.03
N LYS A 56 -7.63 9.23 23.96
CA LYS A 56 -6.92 10.23 24.76
C LYS A 56 -5.52 10.64 24.23
N PRO A 57 -4.95 10.08 23.14
CA PRO A 57 -3.64 10.52 22.67
C PRO A 57 -3.69 12.00 22.28
N LYS A 58 -2.69 12.75 22.73
CA LYS A 58 -2.53 14.16 22.36
C LYS A 58 -1.72 14.27 21.08
N TYR A 59 -2.38 14.36 19.96
CA TYR A 59 -1.76 14.67 18.67
C TYR A 59 -2.45 15.89 18.03
N PRO A 60 -1.76 16.63 17.16
CA PRO A 60 -2.38 17.73 16.42
C PRO A 60 -3.54 17.22 15.57
N LYS A 61 -4.55 18.06 15.37
CA LYS A 61 -5.66 17.75 14.45
C LYS A 61 -5.09 17.48 13.06
N ILE A 62 -5.44 16.34 12.49
CA ILE A 62 -5.02 15.94 11.15
C ILE A 62 -5.90 16.64 10.12
N ASP A 63 -5.29 17.32 9.16
CA ASP A 63 -5.98 17.80 7.96
C ASP A 63 -5.84 16.75 6.85
N TYR A 64 -6.88 15.97 6.66
CA TYR A 64 -6.94 14.94 5.63
C TYR A 64 -6.93 15.50 4.21
N GLN A 65 -7.12 16.80 4.02
CA GLN A 65 -7.01 17.43 2.70
C GLN A 65 -5.59 17.95 2.41
N ASP A 66 -4.71 18.00 3.40
CA ASP A 66 -3.30 18.37 3.23
C ASP A 66 -2.35 17.15 3.15
N LEU A 67 -2.87 15.98 2.82
CA LEU A 67 -2.12 14.73 2.72
C LEU A 67 -2.03 14.24 1.26
N TYR A 68 -0.92 13.54 0.95
CA TYR A 68 -0.79 12.75 -0.26
C TYR A 68 -1.23 11.31 0.02
N TYR A 69 -2.17 10.81 -0.76
CA TYR A 69 -2.75 9.47 -0.59
C TYR A 69 -2.07 8.40 -1.45
N TYR A 70 -1.24 8.82 -2.39
CA TYR A 70 -0.48 7.91 -3.23
C TYR A 70 0.87 8.50 -3.61
N SER A 71 1.90 7.68 -3.50
CA SER A 71 3.24 8.00 -3.99
C SER A 71 3.87 6.72 -4.54
N ALA A 72 4.43 6.77 -5.74
CA ALA A 72 5.12 5.64 -6.31
C ALA A 72 6.33 6.10 -7.15
N PRO A 73 7.41 5.32 -7.22
CA PRO A 73 8.53 5.56 -8.12
C PRO A 73 8.07 5.65 -9.58
N LYS A 74 8.68 6.53 -10.37
CA LYS A 74 8.35 6.68 -11.80
C LYS A 74 8.68 5.44 -12.64
N SER A 75 9.70 4.69 -12.25
CA SER A 75 10.14 3.49 -12.95
C SER A 75 9.77 2.25 -12.13
N MET A 76 8.84 1.45 -12.66
CA MET A 76 8.47 0.15 -12.11
C MET A 76 8.90 -1.00 -13.04
N LYS A 77 9.77 -0.73 -14.03
CA LYS A 77 10.08 -1.73 -15.08
C LYS A 77 10.90 -2.90 -14.56
N ASP A 78 11.67 -2.69 -13.49
CA ASP A 78 12.55 -3.72 -12.93
C ASP A 78 12.28 -3.84 -11.43
N LYS A 79 11.20 -4.54 -11.07
CA LYS A 79 11.03 -4.94 -9.66
C LYS A 79 12.13 -5.94 -9.31
N PRO A 80 12.95 -5.67 -8.29
CA PRO A 80 13.96 -6.61 -7.85
C PRO A 80 13.30 -7.93 -7.42
N LYS A 81 13.94 -9.03 -7.76
CA LYS A 81 13.47 -10.39 -7.46
C LYS A 81 13.98 -10.89 -6.10
N SER A 82 15.01 -10.23 -5.59
CA SER A 82 15.62 -10.52 -4.29
C SER A 82 16.02 -9.22 -3.59
N LEU A 83 16.35 -9.32 -2.29
CA LEU A 83 16.87 -8.17 -1.52
C LEU A 83 18.23 -7.68 -2.05
N ASP A 84 19.03 -8.56 -2.66
CA ASP A 84 20.35 -8.23 -3.18
C ASP A 84 20.27 -7.37 -4.46
N GLU A 85 19.13 -7.37 -5.12
CA GLU A 85 18.87 -6.56 -6.32
C GLU A 85 18.32 -5.17 -5.99
N LEU A 86 18.10 -4.85 -4.71
CA LEU A 86 17.61 -3.55 -4.27
C LEU A 86 18.66 -2.45 -4.43
N ASP A 87 18.20 -1.23 -4.76
CA ASP A 87 19.06 -0.05 -4.78
C ASP A 87 19.79 0.11 -3.44
N PRO A 88 21.11 0.25 -3.43
CA PRO A 88 21.89 0.45 -2.21
C PRO A 88 21.39 1.60 -1.33
N LYS A 89 20.85 2.67 -1.91
CA LYS A 89 20.24 3.80 -1.18
C LYS A 89 18.98 3.38 -0.45
N LEU A 90 18.19 2.49 -1.04
CA LEU A 90 16.99 1.95 -0.42
C LEU A 90 17.36 1.05 0.76
N LEU A 91 18.35 0.18 0.59
CA LEU A 91 18.88 -0.66 1.67
C LEU A 91 19.43 0.17 2.82
N GLU A 92 20.14 1.28 2.51
CA GLU A 92 20.62 2.21 3.52
C GLU A 92 19.45 2.88 4.27
N THR A 93 18.38 3.24 3.56
CA THR A 93 17.17 3.80 4.17
C THR A 93 16.50 2.79 5.11
N TYR A 94 16.36 1.55 4.70
CA TYR A 94 15.85 0.48 5.56
C TYR A 94 16.73 0.25 6.79
N LYS A 95 18.04 0.32 6.62
CA LYS A 95 19.00 0.22 7.73
C LYS A 95 18.84 1.37 8.72
N LYS A 96 18.67 2.61 8.22
CA LYS A 96 18.42 3.80 9.07
C LYS A 96 17.09 3.70 9.83
N LEU A 97 16.09 3.06 9.24
CA LEU A 97 14.80 2.81 9.87
C LEU A 97 14.81 1.61 10.83
N GLY A 98 15.96 0.94 10.99
CA GLY A 98 16.09 -0.21 11.88
C GLY A 98 15.40 -1.48 11.37
N ILE A 99 15.13 -1.58 10.06
CA ILE A 99 14.51 -2.77 9.47
C ILE A 99 15.60 -3.85 9.30
N PRO A 100 15.54 -4.98 10.01
CA PRO A 100 16.61 -5.98 10.04
C PRO A 100 16.57 -6.88 8.81
N LEU A 101 16.92 -6.35 7.63
CA LEU A 101 16.89 -7.09 6.36
C LEU A 101 17.81 -8.31 6.37
N GLN A 102 18.95 -8.23 7.09
CA GLN A 102 19.88 -9.37 7.22
C GLN A 102 19.32 -10.49 8.11
N GLU A 103 18.54 -10.15 9.13
CA GLU A 103 17.84 -11.14 9.95
C GLU A 103 16.74 -11.84 9.14
N GLN A 104 16.05 -11.10 8.30
CA GLN A 104 15.03 -11.63 7.39
C GLN A 104 15.62 -12.64 6.39
N ALA A 105 16.81 -12.39 5.87
CA ALA A 105 17.54 -13.33 5.02
C ALA A 105 18.02 -14.59 5.77
N ARG A 106 18.23 -14.51 7.11
CA ARG A 106 18.65 -15.62 7.97
C ARG A 106 17.50 -16.51 8.43
N LEU A 107 16.27 -16.03 8.40
CA LEU A 107 15.06 -16.83 8.67
C LEU A 107 14.79 -17.74 7.48
N ASN A 108 15.52 -18.85 7.43
CA ASN A 108 15.39 -19.82 6.35
C ASN A 108 13.93 -20.22 6.13
N GLY A 109 13.41 -19.97 4.93
CA GLY A 109 12.08 -20.39 4.50
C GLY A 109 10.94 -19.42 4.84
N ILE A 110 11.23 -18.27 5.47
CA ILE A 110 10.19 -17.24 5.69
C ILE A 110 10.21 -16.25 4.53
N ALA A 111 9.06 -16.09 3.89
CA ALA A 111 8.88 -15.06 2.89
C ALA A 111 8.75 -13.68 3.57
N VAL A 112 9.42 -12.70 2.98
CA VAL A 112 9.37 -11.31 3.43
C VAL A 112 9.01 -10.41 2.26
N ASP A 113 8.12 -9.49 2.49
CA ASP A 113 7.76 -8.47 1.52
C ASP A 113 8.37 -7.13 1.93
N ALA A 114 9.23 -6.58 1.08
CA ALA A 114 9.81 -5.27 1.28
C ALA A 114 8.94 -4.23 0.57
N VAL A 115 8.43 -3.28 1.32
CA VAL A 115 7.55 -2.21 0.83
C VAL A 115 8.25 -0.87 0.96
N PHE A 116 8.23 -0.07 -0.09
CA PHE A 116 8.70 1.30 -0.09
C PHE A 116 7.63 2.21 -0.69
N ASP A 117 7.23 3.21 0.09
CA ASP A 117 6.03 4.01 -0.19
C ASP A 117 4.82 3.08 -0.42
N SER A 118 4.07 3.31 -1.46
CA SER A 118 2.88 2.52 -1.80
C SER A 118 3.16 1.31 -2.70
N VAL A 119 4.41 0.84 -2.76
CA VAL A 119 4.82 -0.21 -3.71
C VAL A 119 5.64 -1.29 -3.01
N SER A 120 5.22 -2.54 -3.19
CA SER A 120 6.04 -3.70 -2.87
C SER A 120 7.20 -3.80 -3.86
N VAL A 121 8.43 -3.79 -3.37
CA VAL A 121 9.65 -3.79 -4.20
C VAL A 121 10.33 -5.14 -4.29
N ALA A 122 10.22 -5.98 -3.25
CA ALA A 122 10.80 -7.32 -3.25
C ALA A 122 10.02 -8.27 -2.34
N THR A 123 9.83 -9.50 -2.79
CA THR A 123 9.29 -10.61 -1.98
C THR A 123 10.29 -11.75 -1.96
N THR A 124 10.82 -12.05 -0.78
CA THR A 124 11.83 -13.10 -0.58
C THR A 124 11.16 -14.47 -0.49
N PHE A 125 11.84 -15.51 -0.96
CA PHE A 125 11.38 -16.92 -0.92
C PHE A 125 10.02 -17.21 -1.60
N LYS A 126 9.52 -16.31 -2.42
CA LYS A 126 8.24 -16.48 -3.13
C LYS A 126 8.18 -17.81 -3.90
N GLY A 127 9.28 -18.19 -4.55
CA GLY A 127 9.37 -19.45 -5.31
C GLY A 127 9.19 -20.70 -4.46
N GLU A 128 9.74 -20.72 -3.25
CA GLU A 128 9.59 -21.85 -2.32
C GLU A 128 8.14 -21.96 -1.83
N LEU A 129 7.53 -20.85 -1.44
CA LEU A 129 6.14 -20.84 -1.00
C LEU A 129 5.18 -21.32 -2.10
N THR A 130 5.43 -20.91 -3.35
CA THR A 130 4.62 -21.32 -4.50
C THR A 130 4.67 -22.84 -4.72
N LYS A 131 5.83 -23.50 -4.50
CA LYS A 131 5.95 -24.97 -4.59
C LYS A 131 5.03 -25.69 -3.60
N HIS A 132 4.76 -25.07 -2.46
CA HIS A 132 3.87 -25.60 -1.42
C HIS A 132 2.41 -25.13 -1.58
N GLY A 133 2.06 -24.47 -2.70
CA GLY A 133 0.71 -23.97 -2.95
C GLY A 133 0.34 -22.74 -2.12
N ILE A 134 1.31 -22.10 -1.48
CA ILE A 134 1.10 -20.88 -0.67
C ILE A 134 1.15 -19.66 -1.58
N ILE A 135 0.10 -18.84 -1.55
CA ILE A 135 0.04 -17.57 -2.25
C ILE A 135 0.59 -16.49 -1.31
N PHE A 136 1.77 -15.96 -1.65
CA PHE A 136 2.38 -14.82 -0.96
C PHE A 136 2.75 -13.74 -1.98
N CYS A 137 2.00 -12.66 -1.99
CA CYS A 137 2.18 -11.57 -2.95
C CYS A 137 1.59 -10.27 -2.43
N SER A 138 1.93 -9.16 -3.05
CA SER A 138 1.29 -7.88 -2.76
C SER A 138 -0.20 -7.92 -3.09
N MET A 139 -1.00 -7.06 -2.44
CA MET A 139 -2.44 -6.96 -2.74
C MET A 139 -2.66 -6.58 -4.21
N SER A 140 -1.84 -5.71 -4.78
CA SER A 140 -1.92 -5.34 -6.21
C SER A 140 -1.73 -6.54 -7.14
N GLU A 141 -0.80 -7.45 -6.82
CA GLU A 141 -0.59 -8.68 -7.57
C GLU A 141 -1.76 -9.67 -7.36
N ALA A 142 -2.24 -9.78 -6.11
CA ALA A 142 -3.39 -10.65 -5.80
C ALA A 142 -4.66 -10.22 -6.55
N ILE A 143 -4.92 -8.94 -6.66
CA ILE A 143 -6.05 -8.39 -7.42
C ILE A 143 -5.99 -8.79 -8.90
N GLN A 144 -4.79 -8.85 -9.47
CA GLN A 144 -4.61 -9.22 -10.88
C GLN A 144 -4.63 -10.74 -11.10
N LYS A 145 -3.97 -11.51 -10.22
CA LYS A 145 -3.76 -12.96 -10.41
C LYS A 145 -4.81 -13.83 -9.72
N HIS A 146 -5.41 -13.34 -8.65
CA HIS A 146 -6.35 -14.06 -7.79
C HIS A 146 -7.62 -13.24 -7.47
N PRO A 147 -8.24 -12.57 -8.47
CA PRO A 147 -9.34 -11.61 -8.24
C PRO A 147 -10.52 -12.22 -7.49
N GLU A 148 -10.84 -13.49 -7.74
CA GLU A 148 -11.99 -14.15 -7.10
C GLU A 148 -11.75 -14.38 -5.60
N LEU A 149 -10.51 -14.71 -5.20
CA LEU A 149 -10.16 -14.83 -3.79
C LEU A 149 -10.22 -13.46 -3.09
N VAL A 150 -9.63 -12.41 -3.71
CA VAL A 150 -9.69 -11.07 -3.16
C VAL A 150 -11.14 -10.60 -3.02
N LYS A 151 -11.94 -10.74 -4.06
CA LYS A 151 -13.35 -10.34 -4.06
C LYS A 151 -14.18 -11.10 -3.01
N LYS A 152 -13.86 -12.37 -2.76
CA LYS A 152 -14.54 -13.20 -1.77
C LYS A 152 -14.24 -12.75 -0.34
N TYR A 153 -13.02 -12.32 -0.03
CA TYR A 153 -12.59 -12.09 1.35
C TYR A 153 -12.39 -10.62 1.71
N LEU A 154 -12.18 -9.73 0.74
CA LEU A 154 -11.98 -8.30 1.00
C LEU A 154 -13.20 -7.69 1.68
N GLY A 155 -12.99 -7.10 2.87
CA GLY A 155 -14.03 -6.44 3.63
C GLY A 155 -15.06 -7.37 4.30
N THR A 156 -14.79 -8.68 4.40
CA THR A 156 -15.71 -9.63 5.06
C THR A 156 -15.56 -9.60 6.58
N VAL A 157 -14.36 -9.36 7.10
CA VAL A 157 -14.10 -9.29 8.55
C VAL A 157 -14.30 -7.86 9.04
N ILE A 158 -13.66 -6.90 8.38
CA ILE A 158 -13.85 -5.47 8.66
C ILE A 158 -14.54 -4.86 7.44
N PRO A 159 -15.84 -4.59 7.52
CA PRO A 159 -16.57 -4.03 6.39
C PRO A 159 -16.08 -2.63 6.03
N VAL A 160 -16.22 -2.28 4.75
CA VAL A 160 -15.88 -0.95 4.21
C VAL A 160 -16.63 0.20 4.91
N THR A 161 -17.61 -0.09 5.75
CA THR A 161 -18.46 0.87 6.45
C THR A 161 -18.32 0.84 7.97
N ASP A 162 -17.33 0.11 8.49
CA ASP A 162 -17.20 -0.15 9.93
C ASP A 162 -16.96 1.17 10.72
N HIS A 163 -15.76 1.72 10.64
CA HIS A 163 -15.42 2.97 11.31
C HIS A 163 -14.56 3.87 10.43
N PHE A 164 -14.36 5.13 10.85
CA PHE A 164 -13.69 6.15 10.06
C PHE A 164 -12.35 5.68 9.43
N PHE A 165 -11.43 5.15 10.23
CA PHE A 165 -10.10 4.76 9.73
C PHE A 165 -10.15 3.52 8.84
N ALA A 166 -10.98 2.53 9.15
CA ALA A 166 -11.16 1.36 8.28
C ALA A 166 -11.76 1.75 6.94
N THR A 167 -12.73 2.67 6.97
CA THR A 167 -13.38 3.19 5.76
C THR A 167 -12.42 4.04 4.93
N LEU A 168 -11.64 4.91 5.58
CA LEU A 168 -10.61 5.72 4.91
C LEU A 168 -9.55 4.81 4.26
N ASN A 169 -9.02 3.84 5.01
CA ASN A 169 -8.09 2.85 4.47
C ASN A 169 -8.68 2.11 3.28
N SER A 170 -9.95 1.71 3.37
CA SER A 170 -10.63 1.03 2.26
C SER A 170 -10.72 1.88 0.99
N ALA A 171 -10.85 3.20 1.11
CA ALA A 171 -10.88 4.09 -0.04
C ALA A 171 -9.51 4.23 -0.73
N VAL A 172 -8.39 4.19 0.04
CA VAL A 172 -7.07 4.60 -0.45
C VAL A 172 -5.95 3.56 -0.32
N PHE A 173 -6.21 2.34 0.21
CA PHE A 173 -5.17 1.34 0.40
C PHE A 173 -4.38 1.05 -0.89
N THR A 174 -3.10 0.76 -0.73
CA THR A 174 -2.17 0.59 -1.87
C THR A 174 -1.34 -0.68 -1.72
#